data_0d3fcd4f493d87f50177c8ceaec98c4c
#
_entry.id   0d3fcd4f493d87f50177c8ceaec98c4c
#
_cell.length_a   1.000
_cell.length_b   1.000
_cell.length_c   1.000
_cell.angle_alpha   90.00
_cell.angle_beta   90.00
_cell.angle_gamma   90.00
#
_symmetry.space_group_name_H-M   'P 1'
#
loop_
_entity.id
_entity.type
_entity.pdbx_description
1 polymer ?
#
loop_
_entity_poly.entity_id
_entity_poly.type
_entity_poly.pdbx_seq_one_letter_code
_entity_poly.pdbx_strand_id
1 'polypeptide(L)'
;MKSWRASLLACVVAVVCSPGAYAGTSSGSLTVTASVNSSCIVSSGTLSFGTYDPINTNVSAPLLQSGTFQIQCTNGLTATILLGQGLNPDSGSSDSAPIRNMTNGASRMNYQLYTTGARSTVWDNASGVSQVTTGLTQTMTVYGSVPAGQNVPAGSYSDTVVITVNY
;
A
#
# COMPACT_ATOMS: atom_id res chain seq x y z
N MET A 1 -36.40 -26.32 112.85
CA MET A 1 -36.43 -25.11 112.23
C MET A 1 -35.31 -25.05 111.14
N LYS A 2 -35.55 -25.49 109.95
CA LYS A 2 -34.55 -25.59 108.89
C LYS A 2 -34.85 -24.60 107.77
N SER A 3 -33.90 -23.68 107.59
CA SER A 3 -33.94 -22.68 106.50
C SER A 3 -33.51 -23.30 105.20
N TRP A 4 -34.32 -23.19 104.15
CA TRP A 4 -33.95 -23.66 102.82
C TRP A 4 -33.52 -22.42 102.00
N ARG A 5 -32.28 -22.46 101.56
CA ARG A 5 -31.73 -21.49 100.65
C ARG A 5 -31.88 -21.97 99.18
N ALA A 6 -32.66 -21.32 98.42
CA ALA A 6 -32.76 -21.56 97.02
C ALA A 6 -31.60 -20.89 96.26
N SER A 7 -30.76 -21.62 95.58
CA SER A 7 -29.73 -21.10 94.68
C SER A 7 -30.32 -20.87 93.32
N LEU A 8 -30.38 -19.65 92.93
CA LEU A 8 -30.66 -19.21 91.52
C LEU A 8 -29.46 -19.33 90.67
N LEU A 9 -29.48 -20.25 89.75
CA LEU A 9 -28.46 -20.41 88.70
C LEU A 9 -28.76 -19.40 87.61
N ALA A 10 -27.94 -18.37 87.52
CA ALA A 10 -28.01 -17.40 86.45
C ALA A 10 -27.29 -17.97 85.20
N CYS A 11 -28.06 -18.30 84.16
CA CYS A 11 -27.54 -18.71 82.88
C CYS A 11 -27.08 -17.47 82.07
N VAL A 12 -25.78 -17.20 82.00
CA VAL A 12 -25.22 -16.13 81.17
C VAL A 12 -25.11 -16.68 79.74
N VAL A 13 -26.03 -16.21 78.88
CA VAL A 13 -25.92 -16.45 77.41
C VAL A 13 -24.89 -15.49 76.86
N ALA A 14 -23.70 -16.02 76.54
CA ALA A 14 -22.70 -15.25 75.79
C ALA A 14 -23.08 -15.23 74.31
N VAL A 15 -23.56 -14.04 73.85
CA VAL A 15 -23.77 -13.79 72.40
C VAL A 15 -22.39 -13.60 71.80
N VAL A 16 -21.93 -14.62 71.06
CA VAL A 16 -20.71 -14.53 70.24
C VAL A 16 -21.07 -13.73 69.00
N CYS A 17 -20.73 -12.46 69.02
CA CYS A 17 -20.80 -11.61 67.80
C CYS A 17 -19.63 -11.96 66.88
N SER A 18 -19.86 -12.84 65.85
CA SER A 18 -18.87 -13.11 64.84
C SER A 18 -18.68 -11.88 63.96
N PRO A 19 -17.47 -11.29 63.87
CA PRO A 19 -17.26 -10.23 62.88
C PRO A 19 -17.43 -10.79 61.52
N GLY A 20 -18.43 -10.29 60.77
CA GLY A 20 -18.64 -10.61 59.37
C GLY A 20 -17.38 -10.23 58.57
N ALA A 21 -16.77 -11.21 57.92
CA ALA A 21 -15.67 -10.94 56.99
C ALA A 21 -16.23 -10.17 55.82
N TYR A 22 -15.96 -8.88 55.73
CA TYR A 22 -16.26 -8.08 54.57
C TYR A 22 -15.22 -8.38 53.51
N ALA A 23 -15.65 -9.01 52.39
CA ALA A 23 -14.82 -9.16 51.23
C ALA A 23 -14.61 -7.78 50.59
N GLY A 24 -13.45 -7.19 50.81
CA GLY A 24 -13.06 -5.93 50.17
C GLY A 24 -12.63 -6.21 48.70
N THR A 25 -13.15 -5.43 47.75
CA THR A 25 -12.63 -5.41 46.39
C THR A 25 -11.70 -4.23 46.20
N SER A 26 -10.55 -4.47 45.58
CA SER A 26 -9.61 -3.42 45.18
C SER A 26 -9.49 -3.45 43.67
N SER A 27 -9.62 -2.30 43.01
CA SER A 27 -9.46 -2.18 41.55
C SER A 27 -8.38 -1.14 41.25
N GLY A 28 -7.62 -1.45 40.17
CA GLY A 28 -6.62 -0.55 39.60
C GLY A 28 -6.83 -0.47 38.09
N SER A 29 -6.29 0.56 37.46
CA SER A 29 -6.30 0.70 36.00
C SER A 29 -4.96 0.24 35.43
N LEU A 30 -5.01 -0.57 34.36
CA LEU A 30 -3.87 -0.90 33.52
C LEU A 30 -3.99 -0.09 32.22
N THR A 31 -3.03 0.77 31.95
CA THR A 31 -2.95 1.49 30.68
C THR A 31 -2.26 0.60 29.65
N VAL A 32 -2.95 0.30 28.54
CA VAL A 32 -2.39 -0.46 27.42
C VAL A 32 -2.31 0.47 26.23
N THR A 33 -1.12 0.56 25.61
CA THR A 33 -0.85 1.42 24.46
C THR A 33 -0.19 0.62 23.36
N ALA A 34 -0.50 0.98 22.10
CA ALA A 34 0.19 0.50 20.91
C ALA A 34 0.33 1.65 19.91
N SER A 35 1.34 1.57 19.04
CA SER A 35 1.52 2.49 17.91
C SER A 35 1.58 1.70 16.61
N VAL A 36 1.01 2.26 15.54
CA VAL A 36 1.06 1.72 14.19
C VAL A 36 1.86 2.69 13.32
N ASN A 37 2.93 2.20 12.70
CA ASN A 37 3.76 2.99 11.79
C ASN A 37 3.19 2.92 10.38
N SER A 38 3.40 3.99 9.60
CA SER A 38 3.16 3.99 8.15
C SER A 38 4.10 3.01 7.47
N SER A 39 3.58 2.24 6.52
CA SER A 39 4.36 1.29 5.72
C SER A 39 3.68 1.06 4.39
N CYS A 40 4.48 0.88 3.32
CA CYS A 40 4.02 0.51 1.99
C CYS A 40 4.88 -0.60 1.40
N ILE A 41 4.22 -1.50 0.67
CA ILE A 41 4.85 -2.54 -0.14
C ILE A 41 4.42 -2.32 -1.59
N VAL A 42 5.37 -2.40 -2.52
CA VAL A 42 5.14 -2.33 -3.97
C VAL A 42 5.60 -3.65 -4.57
N SER A 43 4.73 -4.31 -5.35
CA SER A 43 5.12 -5.47 -6.14
C SER A 43 5.57 -5.06 -7.53
N SER A 44 6.45 -5.87 -8.12
CA SER A 44 6.82 -5.71 -9.54
C SER A 44 5.60 -5.90 -10.43
N GLY A 45 5.56 -5.18 -11.55
CA GLY A 45 4.55 -5.29 -12.58
C GLY A 45 5.17 -5.55 -13.94
N THR A 46 4.33 -5.89 -14.91
CA THR A 46 4.74 -6.05 -16.31
C THR A 46 3.77 -5.33 -17.22
N LEU A 47 4.31 -4.71 -18.27
CA LEU A 47 3.58 -4.22 -19.43
C LEU A 47 4.27 -4.76 -20.67
N SER A 48 3.61 -5.65 -21.40
CA SER A 48 4.11 -6.19 -22.67
C SER A 48 3.35 -5.54 -23.81
N PHE A 49 4.05 -4.87 -24.71
CA PHE A 49 3.45 -4.30 -25.91
C PHE A 49 3.14 -5.37 -26.98
N GLY A 50 3.79 -6.53 -26.92
CA GLY A 50 3.69 -7.52 -27.98
C GLY A 50 4.52 -7.15 -29.20
N THR A 51 4.02 -7.44 -30.39
CA THR A 51 4.73 -7.21 -31.65
C THR A 51 4.43 -5.84 -32.22
N TYR A 52 5.46 -5.06 -32.49
CA TYR A 52 5.40 -3.80 -33.24
C TYR A 52 5.75 -4.08 -34.70
N ASP A 53 4.85 -3.77 -35.63
CA ASP A 53 5.03 -3.95 -37.07
C ASP A 53 5.27 -2.60 -37.75
N PRO A 54 6.54 -2.23 -38.04
CA PRO A 54 6.88 -0.95 -38.60
C PRO A 54 6.53 -0.79 -40.09
N ILE A 55 6.15 -1.90 -40.77
CA ILE A 55 5.92 -1.91 -42.21
C ILE A 55 4.42 -1.89 -42.54
N ASN A 56 3.58 -2.44 -41.67
CA ASN A 56 2.15 -2.57 -41.91
C ASN A 56 1.31 -1.83 -40.84
N THR A 57 1.02 -2.50 -39.72
CA THR A 57 0.04 -1.99 -38.75
C THR A 57 0.52 -0.71 -38.07
N ASN A 58 1.78 -0.66 -37.64
CA ASN A 58 2.31 0.46 -36.86
C ASN A 58 3.01 1.54 -37.69
N VAL A 59 2.87 1.51 -39.01
CA VAL A 59 3.23 2.65 -39.88
C VAL A 59 2.43 3.90 -39.50
N SER A 60 1.13 3.75 -39.26
CA SER A 60 0.20 4.85 -39.04
C SER A 60 -0.58 4.77 -37.73
N ALA A 61 -0.57 3.64 -37.04
CA ALA A 61 -1.28 3.42 -35.78
C ALA A 61 -0.31 3.13 -34.62
N PRO A 62 -0.49 3.77 -33.45
CA PRO A 62 0.31 3.44 -32.27
C PRO A 62 -0.02 2.03 -31.75
N LEU A 63 0.96 1.38 -31.15
CA LEU A 63 0.74 0.12 -30.43
C LEU A 63 0.38 0.43 -28.98
N LEU A 64 -0.85 0.07 -28.58
CA LEU A 64 -1.43 0.40 -27.29
C LEU A 64 -1.58 -0.85 -26.43
N GLN A 65 -1.11 -0.79 -25.19
CA GLN A 65 -1.26 -1.86 -24.22
C GLN A 65 -1.46 -1.32 -22.82
N SER A 66 -1.76 -2.22 -21.89
CA SER A 66 -1.81 -1.90 -20.47
C SER A 66 -1.13 -2.99 -19.66
N GLY A 67 -0.63 -2.62 -18.50
CA GLY A 67 -0.06 -3.51 -17.52
C GLY A 67 -0.56 -3.17 -16.12
N THR A 68 -0.21 -4.00 -15.15
CA THR A 68 -0.59 -3.76 -13.76
C THR A 68 0.57 -4.04 -12.82
N PHE A 69 0.55 -3.36 -11.68
CA PHE A 69 1.35 -3.66 -10.51
C PHE A 69 0.48 -3.49 -9.27
N GLN A 70 0.97 -3.87 -8.10
CA GLN A 70 0.18 -3.80 -6.88
C GLN A 70 0.92 -2.99 -5.83
N ILE A 71 0.13 -2.29 -5.01
CA ILE A 71 0.60 -1.61 -3.81
C ILE A 71 -0.24 -2.10 -2.61
N GLN A 72 0.38 -2.14 -1.45
CA GLN A 72 -0.33 -2.34 -0.18
C GLN A 72 0.31 -1.45 0.86
N CYS A 73 -0.44 -0.49 1.37
CA CYS A 73 0.02 0.45 2.40
C CYS A 73 -0.90 0.40 3.63
N THR A 74 -0.39 0.85 4.76
CA THR A 74 -1.19 1.03 5.99
C THR A 74 -2.48 1.79 5.66
N ASN A 75 -3.59 1.36 6.25
CA ASN A 75 -4.91 1.93 6.01
C ASN A 75 -4.98 3.43 6.32
N GLY A 76 -5.68 4.17 5.46
CA GLY A 76 -5.94 5.60 5.63
C GLY A 76 -4.79 6.54 5.24
N LEU A 77 -3.70 6.02 4.65
CA LEU A 77 -2.66 6.86 4.09
C LEU A 77 -3.08 7.40 2.71
N THR A 78 -2.58 8.58 2.37
CA THR A 78 -2.58 9.08 1.00
C THR A 78 -1.20 8.83 0.42
N ALA A 79 -1.12 7.87 -0.50
CA ALA A 79 0.12 7.52 -1.19
C ALA A 79 0.17 8.18 -2.57
N THR A 80 1.33 8.74 -2.94
CA THR A 80 1.59 9.25 -4.29
C THR A 80 2.48 8.26 -5.02
N ILE A 81 1.99 7.72 -6.12
CA ILE A 81 2.67 6.72 -6.93
C ILE A 81 3.31 7.41 -8.14
N LEU A 82 4.61 7.27 -8.29
CA LEU A 82 5.44 7.89 -9.31
C LEU A 82 6.05 6.82 -10.21
N LEU A 83 6.21 7.14 -11.50
CA LEU A 83 6.91 6.29 -12.46
C LEU A 83 8.13 7.02 -13.03
N GLY A 84 9.30 6.45 -12.83
CA GLY A 84 10.58 6.99 -13.33
C GLY A 84 10.66 7.10 -14.84
N GLN A 85 11.77 7.66 -15.30
CA GLN A 85 12.05 7.92 -16.72
C GLN A 85 12.43 6.64 -17.50
N GLY A 86 12.56 5.49 -16.81
CA GLY A 86 13.16 4.28 -17.37
C GLY A 86 14.68 4.28 -17.22
N LEU A 87 15.32 3.15 -17.54
CA LEU A 87 16.77 3.03 -17.53
C LEU A 87 17.42 3.64 -18.79
N ASN A 88 16.63 3.88 -19.83
CA ASN A 88 17.09 4.36 -21.13
C ASN A 88 16.39 5.66 -21.55
N PRO A 89 16.39 6.71 -20.71
CA PRO A 89 15.75 7.97 -21.07
C PRO A 89 16.46 8.63 -22.26
N ASP A 90 15.75 9.39 -23.06
CA ASP A 90 16.38 10.19 -24.12
C ASP A 90 16.94 11.51 -23.59
N SER A 91 17.75 12.17 -24.38
CA SER A 91 18.25 13.50 -24.05
C SER A 91 17.08 14.48 -23.90
N GLY A 92 17.11 15.30 -22.85
CA GLY A 92 15.99 16.20 -22.54
C GLY A 92 14.87 15.57 -21.70
N SER A 93 14.92 14.28 -21.40
CA SER A 93 14.04 13.63 -20.44
C SER A 93 14.20 14.24 -19.04
N SER A 94 13.08 14.41 -18.34
CA SER A 94 13.06 14.87 -16.94
C SER A 94 11.99 14.12 -16.15
N ASP A 95 11.98 14.29 -14.83
CA ASP A 95 11.00 13.66 -13.96
C ASP A 95 9.56 14.10 -14.25
N SER A 96 9.37 15.36 -14.65
CA SER A 96 8.05 15.91 -15.03
C SER A 96 7.69 15.72 -16.51
N ALA A 97 8.67 15.40 -17.35
CA ALA A 97 8.49 15.18 -18.79
C ALA A 97 9.38 14.03 -19.27
N PRO A 98 9.08 12.78 -18.84
CA PRO A 98 9.91 11.63 -19.20
C PRO A 98 9.82 11.31 -20.68
N ILE A 99 10.98 11.10 -21.32
CA ILE A 99 11.10 10.59 -22.68
C ILE A 99 11.69 9.18 -22.59
N ARG A 100 10.82 8.17 -22.60
CA ARG A 100 11.17 6.79 -22.34
C ARG A 100 11.52 6.04 -23.62
N ASN A 101 12.53 5.18 -23.56
CA ASN A 101 12.88 4.28 -24.65
C ASN A 101 13.11 2.84 -24.14
N MET A 102 12.58 1.88 -24.85
CA MET A 102 13.06 0.49 -24.82
C MET A 102 14.29 0.38 -25.70
N THR A 103 15.22 -0.50 -25.37
CA THR A 103 16.44 -0.71 -26.14
C THR A 103 16.65 -2.15 -26.57
N ASN A 104 17.29 -2.31 -27.73
CA ASN A 104 17.88 -3.55 -28.23
C ASN A 104 19.30 -3.23 -28.71
N GLY A 105 20.30 -3.46 -27.84
CA GLY A 105 21.65 -2.98 -28.06
C GLY A 105 21.68 -1.47 -28.19
N ALA A 106 22.17 -0.95 -29.31
CA ALA A 106 22.21 0.49 -29.58
C ALA A 106 20.88 1.05 -30.13
N SER A 107 19.96 0.20 -30.57
CA SER A 107 18.68 0.61 -31.15
C SER A 107 17.71 1.01 -30.05
N ARG A 108 16.95 2.08 -30.29
CA ARG A 108 15.99 2.66 -29.34
C ARG A 108 14.61 2.69 -29.96
N MET A 109 13.60 2.34 -29.16
CA MET A 109 12.19 2.40 -29.49
C MET A 109 11.48 3.27 -28.44
N ASN A 110 10.98 4.41 -28.83
CA ASN A 110 10.27 5.32 -27.93
C ASN A 110 8.95 4.71 -27.48
N TYR A 111 8.59 4.93 -26.22
CA TYR A 111 7.29 4.60 -25.67
C TYR A 111 6.90 5.59 -24.55
N GLN A 112 5.63 5.57 -24.16
CA GLN A 112 5.15 6.41 -23.07
C GLN A 112 4.16 5.64 -22.20
N LEU A 113 4.12 6.03 -20.91
CA LEU A 113 3.21 5.49 -19.90
C LEU A 113 2.26 6.57 -19.43
N TYR A 114 1.00 6.18 -19.22
CA TYR A 114 -0.09 7.09 -18.90
C TYR A 114 -0.91 6.61 -17.71
N THR A 115 -1.57 7.55 -17.04
CA THR A 115 -2.40 7.30 -15.86
C THR A 115 -3.78 6.75 -16.21
N THR A 116 -4.27 6.99 -17.44
CA THR A 116 -5.62 6.60 -17.87
C THR A 116 -5.61 5.95 -19.26
N GLY A 117 -6.67 5.17 -19.56
CA GLY A 117 -6.85 4.55 -20.87
C GLY A 117 -7.00 5.55 -22.03
N ALA A 118 -7.40 6.78 -21.76
CA ALA A 118 -7.43 7.86 -22.74
C ALA A 118 -6.03 8.33 -23.17
N ARG A 119 -4.99 7.98 -22.41
CA ARG A 119 -3.57 8.33 -22.65
C ARG A 119 -3.33 9.82 -22.87
N SER A 120 -4.05 10.64 -22.10
CA SER A 120 -3.94 12.10 -22.14
C SER A 120 -2.95 12.66 -21.14
N THR A 121 -2.72 11.94 -20.03
CA THR A 121 -1.84 12.36 -18.93
C THR A 121 -0.71 11.37 -18.75
N VAL A 122 0.51 11.81 -19.01
CA VAL A 122 1.72 11.02 -18.80
C VAL A 122 1.86 10.72 -17.31
N TRP A 123 2.17 9.47 -16.98
CA TRP A 123 2.51 9.10 -15.61
C TRP A 123 4.00 9.37 -15.39
N ASP A 124 4.29 10.41 -14.65
CA ASP A 124 5.62 10.96 -14.46
C ASP A 124 6.19 10.66 -13.05
N ASN A 125 7.39 11.15 -12.79
CA ASN A 125 8.08 11.02 -11.49
C ASN A 125 8.02 12.33 -10.66
N ALA A 126 7.21 13.29 -11.05
CA ALA A 126 7.06 14.57 -10.35
C ALA A 126 5.68 14.72 -9.70
N SER A 127 4.62 14.53 -10.49
CA SER A 127 3.23 14.68 -10.05
C SER A 127 2.61 13.37 -9.56
N GLY A 128 2.84 12.29 -10.32
CA GLY A 128 2.36 10.96 -9.98
C GLY A 128 0.83 10.80 -9.93
N VAL A 129 0.37 9.74 -9.29
CA VAL A 129 -1.04 9.44 -9.02
C VAL A 129 -1.26 9.31 -7.52
N SER A 130 -2.20 10.08 -7.00
CA SER A 130 -2.58 10.00 -5.58
C SER A 130 -3.60 8.88 -5.36
N GLN A 131 -3.39 8.05 -4.34
CA GLN A 131 -4.23 6.93 -3.97
C GLN A 131 -4.46 6.89 -2.46
N VAL A 132 -5.72 6.84 -2.04
CA VAL A 132 -6.06 6.56 -0.63
C VAL A 132 -5.96 5.05 -0.40
N THR A 133 -5.21 4.67 0.62
CA THR A 133 -4.91 3.27 0.90
C THR A 133 -5.88 2.66 1.91
N THR A 134 -6.17 1.37 1.76
CA THR A 134 -7.21 0.66 2.52
C THR A 134 -6.66 -0.40 3.47
N GLY A 135 -5.33 -0.55 3.54
CA GLY A 135 -4.69 -1.68 4.24
C GLY A 135 -4.66 -2.98 3.42
N LEU A 136 -5.44 -3.04 2.35
CA LEU A 136 -5.50 -4.18 1.44
C LEU A 136 -4.66 -3.92 0.19
N THR A 137 -4.33 -5.00 -0.51
CA THR A 137 -3.66 -4.91 -1.81
C THR A 137 -4.56 -4.19 -2.82
N GLN A 138 -4.02 -3.16 -3.45
CA GLN A 138 -4.69 -2.36 -4.49
C GLN A 138 -3.93 -2.53 -5.80
N THR A 139 -4.65 -2.82 -6.89
CA THR A 139 -4.07 -2.98 -8.22
C THR A 139 -4.07 -1.63 -8.93
N MET A 140 -2.89 -1.23 -9.38
CA MET A 140 -2.67 -0.05 -10.20
C MET A 140 -2.54 -0.46 -11.65
N THR A 141 -3.29 0.20 -12.54
CA THR A 141 -3.19 -0.03 -13.99
C THR A 141 -2.38 1.07 -14.64
N VAL A 142 -1.39 0.68 -15.43
CA VAL A 142 -0.58 1.58 -16.26
C VAL A 142 -0.93 1.36 -17.73
N TYR A 143 -1.11 2.45 -18.47
CA TYR A 143 -1.46 2.41 -19.89
C TYR A 143 -0.24 2.84 -20.71
N GLY A 144 0.17 1.98 -21.64
CA GLY A 144 1.34 2.19 -22.47
C GLY A 144 0.97 2.52 -23.91
N SER A 145 1.82 3.27 -24.58
CA SER A 145 1.76 3.54 -26.02
C SER A 145 3.15 3.54 -26.61
N VAL A 146 3.32 2.82 -27.70
CA VAL A 146 4.47 2.94 -28.60
C VAL A 146 3.98 3.72 -29.81
N PRO A 147 4.54 4.92 -30.11
CA PRO A 147 4.12 5.74 -31.24
C PRO A 147 4.25 5.01 -32.59
N ALA A 148 3.39 5.37 -33.54
CA ALA A 148 3.45 4.90 -34.93
C ALA A 148 4.73 5.42 -35.63
N GLY A 149 5.08 4.78 -36.74
CA GLY A 149 6.09 5.24 -37.68
C GLY A 149 7.54 5.11 -37.20
N GLN A 150 7.82 4.33 -36.16
CA GLN A 150 9.19 4.10 -35.73
C GLN A 150 9.87 3.05 -36.63
N ASN A 151 10.95 3.46 -37.30
CA ASN A 151 11.76 2.57 -38.14
C ASN A 151 12.91 2.01 -37.31
N VAL A 152 12.69 0.87 -36.69
CA VAL A 152 13.63 0.20 -35.78
C VAL A 152 13.97 -1.21 -36.31
N PRO A 153 15.21 -1.72 -36.10
CA PRO A 153 15.57 -3.08 -36.46
C PRO A 153 14.72 -4.14 -35.75
N ALA A 154 14.56 -5.29 -36.39
CA ALA A 154 13.93 -6.44 -35.75
C ALA A 154 14.72 -6.90 -34.53
N GLY A 155 14.02 -7.26 -33.46
CA GLY A 155 14.61 -7.74 -32.22
C GLY A 155 13.70 -7.56 -31.01
N SER A 156 14.20 -7.92 -29.84
CA SER A 156 13.50 -7.75 -28.56
C SER A 156 13.93 -6.44 -27.91
N TYR A 157 12.98 -5.57 -27.66
CA TYR A 157 13.19 -4.27 -27.00
C TYR A 157 12.68 -4.34 -25.58
N SER A 158 13.45 -3.84 -24.62
CA SER A 158 13.07 -3.80 -23.22
C SER A 158 13.54 -2.52 -22.53
N ASP A 159 12.82 -2.16 -21.45
CA ASP A 159 13.20 -1.13 -20.50
C ASP A 159 12.71 -1.52 -19.10
N THR A 160 13.23 -0.86 -18.08
CA THR A 160 12.79 -1.01 -16.71
C THR A 160 12.47 0.36 -16.13
N VAL A 161 11.26 0.52 -15.64
CA VAL A 161 10.78 1.76 -15.00
C VAL A 161 10.68 1.54 -13.50
N VAL A 162 11.30 2.41 -12.73
CA VAL A 162 11.20 2.39 -11.26
C VAL A 162 9.83 2.92 -10.85
N ILE A 163 9.16 2.20 -9.96
CA ILE A 163 7.93 2.62 -9.29
C ILE A 163 8.31 3.14 -7.91
N THR A 164 7.96 4.37 -7.60
CA THR A 164 8.17 4.98 -6.28
C THR A 164 6.83 5.28 -5.64
N VAL A 165 6.70 4.99 -4.34
CA VAL A 165 5.50 5.32 -3.55
C VAL A 165 5.92 6.20 -2.38
N ASN A 166 5.43 7.43 -2.36
CA ASN A 166 5.60 8.39 -1.26
C ASN A 166 4.33 8.35 -0.38
N TYR A 167 4.49 8.21 0.96
CA TYR A 167 3.39 8.05 1.91
C TYR A 167 3.69 8.68 3.28
#